data_d005e08dd694f0f2cde4f7375dfb8a9d
#
_entry.id   d005e08dd694f0f2cde4f7375dfb8a9d
#
_cell.length_a   1.000
_cell.length_b   1.000
_cell.length_c   1.000
_cell.angle_alpha   90.00
_cell.angle_beta   90.00
_cell.angle_gamma   90.00
#
_symmetry.space_group_name_H-M   'P 1'
#
loop_
_entity.id
_entity.type
_entity.pdbx_description
1 polymer ?
#
loop_
_entity_poly.entity_id
_entity_poly.type
_entity_poly.pdbx_seq_one_letter_code
_entity_poly.pdbx_strand_id
1 'polypeptide(L)'
;MKKFFALLLALVTALGLLAGCGDKTDGDNTGDTDGAKKIETLKVAFVPSREPEEIITVTEPLKQMLKDELAKQGYEVGDVEITVGTTYEAVGEGLEAGTIDVGLIPGGTYVLYDDGAEVILTATRDGLSKDSDNAKDWNDGQPTEASDKQAVSYRALFIAGPSDKGQELVKKVNAGEELTWEDLDSANWSVMGTSSPAGYIYPALWLQDHYGKGISDLKSAVQSDSYASAFARLASGQVDVLVTYADARRDYAERWNTEFSREGSIWEETGVIGVTAPIYNDTISVSKNSEIMDADLIAALQQAFINIGNTDAGKEVIAIYSHNGYQVAQASDYDNERAAQKLIQELSAAN
;
A
#
# COMPACT_ATOMS: atom_id res chain seq x y z
N MET A 1 -1.80 -69.54 -9.45
CA MET A 1 -0.70 -70.51 -9.32
C MET A 1 0.45 -69.80 -8.61
N LYS A 2 0.58 -70.17 -7.36
CA LYS A 2 1.78 -70.75 -6.75
C LYS A 2 2.99 -69.78 -6.79
N LYS A 3 3.51 -69.31 -5.74
CA LYS A 3 4.08 -69.77 -4.44
C LYS A 3 5.48 -69.22 -4.38
N PHE A 4 6.09 -68.80 -3.40
CA PHE A 4 6.39 -68.99 -2.03
C PHE A 4 7.82 -68.55 -1.71
N PHE A 5 8.05 -68.00 -0.50
CA PHE A 5 9.08 -68.26 0.51
C PHE A 5 10.50 -67.63 0.28
N ALA A 6 11.26 -67.29 1.25
CA ALA A 6 11.25 -67.09 2.73
C ALA A 6 12.61 -66.46 3.09
N LEU A 7 12.63 -65.56 4.04
CA LEU A 7 13.25 -65.70 5.38
C LEU A 7 14.67 -66.26 5.42
N LEU A 8 15.67 -65.54 5.94
CA LEU A 8 16.47 -65.98 7.04
C LEU A 8 17.33 -64.88 7.69
N LEU A 9 17.20 -64.80 8.94
CA LEU A 9 17.87 -64.17 10.05
C LEU A 9 19.28 -64.75 10.30
N ALA A 10 20.28 -63.96 10.63
CA ALA A 10 21.36 -64.39 11.49
C ALA A 10 22.14 -63.22 12.10
N LEU A 11 22.09 -63.22 13.36
CA LEU A 11 22.78 -62.47 14.42
C LEU A 11 24.22 -63.05 14.60
N VAL A 12 25.27 -62.21 14.68
CA VAL A 12 26.45 -62.58 15.49
C VAL A 12 27.08 -61.33 16.07
N THR A 13 27.13 -61.31 17.39
CA THR A 13 27.88 -60.46 18.29
C THR A 13 29.33 -60.86 18.38
N ALA A 14 30.26 -59.92 18.47
CA ALA A 14 31.54 -60.15 19.19
C ALA A 14 32.12 -58.83 19.72
N LEU A 15 32.35 -58.81 21.01
CA LEU A 15 33.05 -57.84 21.84
C LEU A 15 34.53 -57.77 21.47
N GLY A 16 35.12 -56.59 21.58
CA GLY A 16 36.55 -56.39 21.65
C GLY A 16 36.88 -55.07 22.34
N LEU A 17 37.12 -55.16 23.65
CA LEU A 17 37.69 -54.09 24.48
C LEU A 17 39.22 -54.08 24.26
N LEU A 18 39.79 -52.89 23.98
CA LEU A 18 41.16 -52.56 24.33
C LEU A 18 41.27 -51.08 24.69
N ALA A 19 41.69 -50.85 25.90
CA ALA A 19 42.00 -49.56 26.50
C ALA A 19 43.30 -49.00 25.93
N GLY A 20 43.32 -47.69 25.68
CA GLY A 20 44.52 -46.90 25.40
C GLY A 20 44.31 -45.49 25.95
N CYS A 21 44.97 -45.19 27.07
CA CYS A 21 45.12 -43.84 27.62
C CYS A 21 45.99 -42.99 26.72
N GLY A 22 45.63 -41.73 26.51
CA GLY A 22 46.54 -40.75 25.92
C GLY A 22 45.85 -39.40 25.66
N ASP A 23 46.14 -38.49 26.53
CA ASP A 23 46.22 -37.03 26.39
C ASP A 23 44.93 -36.19 26.19
N LYS A 24 44.80 -35.29 27.16
CA LYS A 24 43.89 -34.15 27.13
C LYS A 24 44.34 -33.14 26.09
N THR A 25 43.54 -32.91 25.05
CA THR A 25 43.47 -31.65 24.36
C THR A 25 42.06 -31.13 24.46
N ASP A 26 41.94 -29.93 24.99
CA ASP A 26 40.71 -29.16 25.08
C ASP A 26 40.10 -29.09 23.65
N GLY A 27 39.00 -29.80 23.48
CA GLY A 27 38.15 -29.68 22.31
C GLY A 27 37.31 -28.41 22.48
N ASP A 28 37.75 -27.38 21.82
CA ASP A 28 37.01 -26.17 21.56
C ASP A 28 35.68 -26.57 20.87
N ASN A 29 34.61 -26.47 21.63
CA ASN A 29 33.25 -26.62 21.10
C ASN A 29 32.89 -25.31 20.42
N THR A 30 33.51 -25.07 19.27
CA THR A 30 33.02 -24.06 18.32
C THR A 30 31.68 -24.55 17.83
N GLY A 31 30.64 -24.14 18.52
CA GLY A 31 29.30 -24.10 17.94
C GLY A 31 29.45 -23.37 16.60
N ASP A 32 29.05 -24.07 15.57
CA ASP A 32 28.93 -23.54 14.22
C ASP A 32 28.02 -22.30 14.31
N THR A 33 28.62 -21.11 14.46
CA THR A 33 27.93 -19.85 14.22
C THR A 33 27.82 -19.80 12.71
N ASP A 34 26.66 -20.26 12.21
CA ASP A 34 26.26 -20.08 10.83
C ASP A 34 26.48 -18.60 10.50
N GLY A 35 27.42 -18.33 9.62
CA GLY A 35 27.81 -16.96 9.29
C GLY A 35 26.60 -16.23 8.70
N ALA A 36 26.43 -14.94 9.02
CA ALA A 36 25.34 -14.13 8.53
C ALA A 36 25.13 -14.31 7.01
N LYS A 37 23.89 -14.52 6.57
CA LYS A 37 23.54 -14.57 5.15
C LYS A 37 23.81 -13.21 4.53
N LYS A 38 24.59 -13.17 3.43
CA LYS A 38 24.98 -11.91 2.78
C LYS A 38 24.05 -11.54 1.66
N ILE A 39 23.60 -10.29 1.68
CA ILE A 39 22.84 -9.64 0.61
C ILE A 39 23.67 -8.45 0.14
N GLU A 40 24.09 -8.43 -1.13
CA GLU A 40 24.91 -7.35 -1.66
C GLU A 40 24.08 -6.04 -1.70
N THR A 41 22.90 -6.09 -2.30
CA THR A 41 21.97 -4.95 -2.40
C THR A 41 20.54 -5.44 -2.23
N LEU A 42 19.77 -4.80 -1.35
CA LEU A 42 18.32 -4.94 -1.22
C LEU A 42 17.66 -3.77 -1.93
N LYS A 43 16.87 -4.04 -2.98
CA LYS A 43 16.21 -3.02 -3.80
C LYS A 43 14.78 -2.82 -3.34
N VAL A 44 14.51 -1.62 -2.83
CA VAL A 44 13.20 -1.21 -2.31
C VAL A 44 12.62 -0.12 -3.21
N ALA A 45 11.40 -0.27 -3.68
CA ALA A 45 10.74 0.72 -4.51
C ALA A 45 9.43 1.20 -3.93
N PHE A 46 9.14 2.47 -4.15
CA PHE A 46 7.92 3.16 -3.77
C PHE A 46 7.12 3.58 -5.00
N VAL A 47 5.80 3.62 -4.92
CA VAL A 47 4.96 4.22 -5.95
C VAL A 47 4.96 5.76 -5.84
N PRO A 48 4.75 6.50 -6.95
CA PRO A 48 4.79 7.97 -6.95
C PRO A 48 3.46 8.59 -6.49
N SER A 49 3.02 8.27 -5.26
CA SER A 49 1.81 8.87 -4.66
C SER A 49 2.05 10.29 -4.10
N ARG A 50 3.31 10.65 -3.91
CA ARG A 50 3.83 11.97 -3.55
C ARG A 50 4.92 12.38 -4.53
N GLU A 51 5.43 13.61 -4.39
CA GLU A 51 6.57 14.05 -5.20
C GLU A 51 7.78 13.12 -4.98
N PRO A 52 8.41 12.57 -6.03
CA PRO A 52 9.48 11.59 -5.90
C PRO A 52 10.65 12.06 -5.03
N GLU A 53 11.05 13.33 -5.11
CA GLU A 53 12.13 13.91 -4.29
C GLU A 53 11.76 13.94 -2.80
N GLU A 54 10.49 14.17 -2.48
CA GLU A 54 9.98 14.13 -1.10
C GLU A 54 10.06 12.70 -0.56
N ILE A 55 9.59 11.70 -1.32
CA ILE A 55 9.65 10.29 -0.93
C ILE A 55 11.09 9.88 -0.66
N ILE A 56 12.02 10.12 -1.59
CA ILE A 56 13.44 9.76 -1.44
C ILE A 56 14.05 10.40 -0.19
N THR A 57 13.77 11.69 0.04
CA THR A 57 14.33 12.43 1.17
C THR A 57 13.84 11.87 2.51
N VAL A 58 12.54 11.66 2.64
CA VAL A 58 11.92 11.18 3.90
C VAL A 58 12.29 9.72 4.17
N THR A 59 12.45 8.89 3.13
CA THR A 59 12.75 7.46 3.28
C THR A 59 14.25 7.13 3.36
N GLU A 60 15.15 8.10 3.20
CA GLU A 60 16.60 7.86 3.31
C GLU A 60 17.02 7.14 4.62
N PRO A 61 16.48 7.49 5.82
CA PRO A 61 16.78 6.76 7.05
C PRO A 61 16.39 5.28 7.03
N LEU A 62 15.38 4.90 6.23
CA LEU A 62 14.91 3.51 6.13
C LEU A 62 16.03 2.54 5.69
N LYS A 63 16.99 3.01 4.89
CA LYS A 63 18.13 2.22 4.45
C LYS A 63 18.92 1.64 5.62
N GLN A 64 19.28 2.50 6.57
CA GLN A 64 20.03 2.05 7.75
C GLN A 64 19.15 1.25 8.71
N MET A 65 17.87 1.64 8.88
CA MET A 65 16.93 0.90 9.72
C MET A 65 16.75 -0.53 9.25
N LEU A 66 16.60 -0.75 7.94
CA LEU A 66 16.49 -2.10 7.35
C LEU A 66 17.76 -2.91 7.56
N LYS A 67 18.94 -2.32 7.34
CA LYS A 67 20.23 -3.00 7.61
C LYS A 67 20.32 -3.46 9.07
N ASP A 68 19.99 -2.57 10.01
CA ASP A 68 20.08 -2.83 11.44
C ASP A 68 19.08 -3.90 11.90
N GLU A 69 17.85 -3.88 11.39
CA GLU A 69 16.83 -4.88 11.73
C GLU A 69 17.14 -6.25 11.10
N LEU A 70 17.57 -6.28 9.84
CA LEU A 70 17.96 -7.51 9.16
C LEU A 70 19.22 -8.13 9.77
N ALA A 71 20.16 -7.33 10.27
CA ALA A 71 21.33 -7.82 11.01
C ALA A 71 20.92 -8.59 12.27
N LYS A 72 19.88 -8.16 12.98
CA LYS A 72 19.33 -8.88 14.13
C LYS A 72 18.70 -10.23 13.76
N GLN A 73 18.35 -10.41 12.48
CA GLN A 73 17.77 -11.64 11.91
C GLN A 73 18.83 -12.51 11.21
N GLY A 74 20.12 -12.19 11.36
CA GLY A 74 21.21 -12.97 10.78
C GLY A 74 21.57 -12.63 9.33
N TYR A 75 21.18 -11.47 8.82
CA TYR A 75 21.53 -11.00 7.48
C TYR A 75 22.56 -9.87 7.52
N GLU A 76 23.57 -9.91 6.65
CA GLU A 76 24.51 -8.82 6.40
C GLU A 76 24.15 -8.17 5.06
N VAL A 77 23.49 -7.00 5.10
CA VAL A 77 23.06 -6.25 3.91
C VAL A 77 24.10 -5.18 3.58
N GLY A 78 24.75 -5.30 2.42
CA GLY A 78 25.78 -4.38 1.94
C GLY A 78 25.21 -3.01 1.63
N ASP A 79 24.14 -2.95 0.82
CA ASP A 79 23.43 -1.72 0.51
C ASP A 79 21.91 -1.91 0.48
N VAL A 80 21.16 -0.84 0.72
CA VAL A 80 19.72 -0.74 0.50
C VAL A 80 19.48 0.39 -0.51
N GLU A 81 19.07 0.03 -1.71
CA GLU A 81 18.74 0.97 -2.76
C GLU A 81 17.26 1.32 -2.66
N ILE A 82 16.94 2.61 -2.49
CA ILE A 82 15.55 3.10 -2.49
C ILE A 82 15.30 3.87 -3.77
N THR A 83 14.25 3.48 -4.49
CA THR A 83 13.82 4.15 -5.73
C THR A 83 12.33 4.51 -5.67
N VAL A 84 11.92 5.44 -6.52
CA VAL A 84 10.50 5.76 -6.75
C VAL A 84 10.20 5.45 -8.22
N GLY A 85 9.19 4.63 -8.45
CA GLY A 85 8.73 4.30 -9.79
C GLY A 85 8.20 5.53 -10.54
N THR A 86 8.26 5.49 -11.86
CA THR A 86 7.66 6.54 -12.70
C THR A 86 6.14 6.46 -12.72
N THR A 87 5.58 5.28 -12.53
CA THR A 87 4.15 4.99 -12.38
C THR A 87 3.95 3.91 -11.32
N TYR A 88 2.72 3.65 -10.93
CA TYR A 88 2.34 2.55 -10.05
C TYR A 88 2.65 1.20 -10.69
N GLU A 89 2.33 1.08 -11.98
CA GLU A 89 2.57 -0.13 -12.78
C GLU A 89 4.06 -0.44 -12.90
N ALA A 90 4.92 0.57 -13.06
CA ALA A 90 6.37 0.37 -13.18
C ALA A 90 6.97 -0.31 -11.94
N VAL A 91 6.42 -0.07 -10.74
CA VAL A 91 6.85 -0.77 -9.53
C VAL A 91 6.34 -2.21 -9.52
N GLY A 92 5.09 -2.44 -9.92
CA GLY A 92 4.52 -3.79 -10.07
C GLY A 92 5.28 -4.63 -11.09
N GLU A 93 5.55 -4.09 -12.27
CA GLU A 93 6.38 -4.72 -13.32
C GLU A 93 7.79 -5.05 -12.82
N GLY A 94 8.38 -4.15 -12.02
CA GLY A 94 9.70 -4.35 -11.43
C GLY A 94 9.73 -5.51 -10.42
N LEU A 95 8.67 -5.67 -9.61
CA LEU A 95 8.50 -6.83 -8.73
C LEU A 95 8.31 -8.12 -9.55
N GLU A 96 7.43 -8.09 -10.56
CA GLU A 96 7.19 -9.25 -11.43
C GLU A 96 8.46 -9.68 -12.17
N ALA A 97 9.27 -8.73 -12.63
CA ALA A 97 10.52 -9.00 -13.33
C ALA A 97 11.69 -9.41 -12.40
N GLY A 98 11.58 -9.29 -11.08
CA GLY A 98 12.68 -9.53 -10.13
C GLY A 98 13.74 -8.42 -10.12
N THR A 99 13.48 -7.27 -10.71
CA THR A 99 14.37 -6.10 -10.70
C THR A 99 14.21 -5.22 -9.46
N ILE A 100 13.10 -5.37 -8.75
CA ILE A 100 12.78 -4.81 -7.45
C ILE A 100 12.54 -5.97 -6.50
N ASP A 101 13.16 -5.95 -5.30
CA ASP A 101 13.01 -7.02 -4.31
C ASP A 101 11.80 -6.78 -3.41
N VAL A 102 11.58 -5.53 -3.01
CA VAL A 102 10.51 -5.10 -2.09
C VAL A 102 9.81 -3.88 -2.68
N GLY A 103 8.50 -3.92 -2.78
CA GLY A 103 7.66 -2.82 -3.23
C GLY A 103 6.68 -2.37 -2.15
N LEU A 104 6.61 -1.05 -1.91
CA LEU A 104 5.55 -0.44 -1.14
C LEU A 104 4.50 0.07 -2.14
N ILE A 105 3.44 -0.71 -2.31
CA ILE A 105 2.47 -0.57 -3.39
C ILE A 105 1.03 -0.68 -2.87
N PRO A 106 0.06 0.02 -3.48
CA PRO A 106 -1.36 -0.17 -3.15
C PRO A 106 -1.84 -1.58 -3.47
N GLY A 107 -2.91 -2.00 -2.80
CA GLY A 107 -3.56 -3.29 -3.05
C GLY A 107 -3.95 -3.48 -4.51
N GLY A 108 -4.45 -2.42 -5.18
CA GLY A 108 -4.81 -2.46 -6.58
C GLY A 108 -3.63 -2.74 -7.52
N THR A 109 -2.47 -2.16 -7.23
CA THR A 109 -1.24 -2.48 -7.97
C THR A 109 -0.79 -3.91 -7.66
N TYR A 110 -0.80 -4.31 -6.37
CA TYR A 110 -0.41 -5.66 -5.98
C TYR A 110 -1.19 -6.74 -6.76
N VAL A 111 -2.51 -6.63 -6.80
CA VAL A 111 -3.36 -7.67 -7.43
C VAL A 111 -3.23 -7.75 -8.96
N LEU A 112 -2.70 -6.72 -9.60
CA LEU A 112 -2.39 -6.75 -11.04
C LEU A 112 -1.10 -7.52 -11.35
N TYR A 113 -0.20 -7.66 -10.37
CA TYR A 113 1.12 -8.28 -10.51
C TYR A 113 1.34 -9.42 -9.51
N ASP A 114 0.28 -9.99 -8.94
CA ASP A 114 0.37 -11.01 -7.88
C ASP A 114 0.85 -12.38 -8.37
N ASP A 115 0.95 -12.61 -9.67
CA ASP A 115 1.65 -13.75 -10.24
C ASP A 115 3.16 -13.72 -9.93
N GLY A 116 3.78 -12.54 -9.98
CA GLY A 116 5.21 -12.32 -9.72
C GLY A 116 5.51 -11.65 -8.37
N ALA A 117 4.52 -11.13 -7.67
CA ALA A 117 4.64 -10.50 -6.37
C ALA A 117 3.90 -11.27 -5.27
N GLU A 118 4.41 -11.22 -4.03
CA GLU A 118 3.78 -11.76 -2.83
C GLU A 118 3.60 -10.66 -1.80
N VAL A 119 2.36 -10.47 -1.30
CA VAL A 119 2.11 -9.56 -0.18
C VAL A 119 2.59 -10.20 1.10
N ILE A 120 3.38 -9.46 1.87
CA ILE A 120 3.90 -9.93 3.16
C ILE A 120 3.35 -9.14 4.35
N LEU A 121 3.01 -7.86 4.14
CA LEU A 121 2.45 -6.97 5.16
C LEU A 121 1.40 -6.05 4.55
N THR A 122 0.42 -5.66 5.39
CA THR A 122 -0.46 -4.51 5.14
C THR A 122 -0.07 -3.37 6.06
N ALA A 123 -0.12 -2.15 5.55
CA ALA A 123 0.07 -0.95 6.34
C ALA A 123 -1.13 -0.73 7.28
N THR A 124 -0.88 -0.16 8.45
CA THR A 124 -1.93 0.38 9.30
C THR A 124 -1.88 1.91 9.27
N ARG A 125 -3.05 2.53 9.45
CA ARG A 125 -3.19 3.98 9.57
C ARG A 125 -3.93 4.30 10.85
N ASP A 126 -3.81 5.52 11.35
CA ASP A 126 -4.73 6.00 12.36
C ASP A 126 -6.13 5.98 11.75
N GLY A 127 -7.09 5.47 12.50
CA GLY A 127 -8.48 5.63 12.16
C GLY A 127 -8.84 7.11 12.18
N LEU A 128 -9.98 7.45 11.62
CA LEU A 128 -10.47 8.81 11.57
C LEU A 128 -11.59 9.03 12.60
N SER A 129 -11.74 10.25 13.04
CA SER A 129 -12.90 10.68 13.86
C SER A 129 -14.21 10.58 13.10
N LYS A 130 -14.14 10.49 11.75
CA LYS A 130 -15.26 10.29 10.85
C LYS A 130 -14.96 9.08 9.95
N ASP A 131 -15.83 8.10 9.94
CA ASP A 131 -15.78 6.93 9.05
C ASP A 131 -17.24 6.54 8.70
N SER A 132 -17.93 7.46 8.02
CA SER A 132 -19.31 7.26 7.56
C SER A 132 -19.32 6.93 6.07
N ASP A 133 -20.28 6.11 5.65
CA ASP A 133 -20.61 5.87 4.24
C ASP A 133 -21.52 6.97 3.65
N ASN A 134 -22.05 7.86 4.50
CA ASN A 134 -22.87 8.99 4.10
C ASN A 134 -22.00 10.25 3.89
N ALA A 135 -21.99 10.77 2.67
CA ALA A 135 -21.19 11.94 2.30
C ALA A 135 -21.48 13.18 3.16
N LYS A 136 -22.76 13.39 3.54
CA LYS A 136 -23.18 14.53 4.34
C LYS A 136 -22.49 14.61 5.71
N ASP A 137 -22.16 13.46 6.31
CA ASP A 137 -21.53 13.41 7.63
C ASP A 137 -20.10 13.97 7.65
N TRP A 138 -19.49 14.11 6.46
CA TRP A 138 -18.18 14.71 6.25
C TRP A 138 -18.21 16.23 6.07
N ASN A 139 -19.41 16.84 6.02
CA ASN A 139 -19.63 18.23 5.61
C ASN A 139 -20.07 19.14 6.77
N ASP A 140 -19.63 18.86 7.99
CA ASP A 140 -19.94 19.68 9.17
C ASP A 140 -19.03 20.92 9.32
N GLY A 141 -18.12 21.16 8.35
CA GLY A 141 -17.16 22.27 8.37
C GLY A 141 -16.04 22.11 9.40
N GLN A 142 -15.97 20.96 10.09
CA GLN A 142 -14.93 20.69 11.08
C GLN A 142 -13.85 19.77 10.51
N PRO A 143 -12.58 19.95 10.90
CA PRO A 143 -11.52 19.02 10.55
C PRO A 143 -11.84 17.59 10.96
N THR A 144 -11.45 16.64 10.11
CA THR A 144 -11.40 15.25 10.50
C THR A 144 -10.12 15.03 11.30
N GLU A 145 -10.24 14.45 12.49
CA GLU A 145 -9.12 14.19 13.39
C GLU A 145 -8.66 12.72 13.28
N ALA A 146 -7.41 12.45 13.65
CA ALA A 146 -6.96 11.10 13.86
C ALA A 146 -7.66 10.48 15.07
N SER A 147 -7.95 9.20 15.02
CA SER A 147 -8.34 8.41 16.19
C SER A 147 -7.15 7.56 16.64
N ASP A 148 -7.13 7.18 17.90
CA ASP A 148 -6.16 6.28 18.51
C ASP A 148 -6.30 4.81 18.09
N LYS A 149 -7.30 4.51 17.26
CA LYS A 149 -7.51 3.16 16.72
C LYS A 149 -6.76 3.00 15.40
N GLN A 150 -5.98 1.93 15.30
CA GLN A 150 -5.35 1.54 14.05
C GLN A 150 -6.36 0.90 13.10
N ALA A 151 -6.35 1.33 11.84
CA ALA A 151 -7.21 0.83 10.78
C ALA A 151 -6.40 0.16 9.66
N VAL A 152 -6.87 -0.98 9.17
CA VAL A 152 -6.29 -1.71 8.01
C VAL A 152 -7.00 -1.34 6.69
N SER A 153 -8.00 -0.49 6.75
CA SER A 153 -8.76 -0.01 5.59
C SER A 153 -9.09 1.47 5.71
N TYR A 154 -9.38 2.09 4.61
CA TYR A 154 -9.82 3.47 4.47
C TYR A 154 -10.90 3.55 3.37
N ARG A 155 -11.47 4.73 3.13
CA ARG A 155 -12.44 4.96 2.05
C ARG A 155 -11.87 5.93 1.02
N ALA A 156 -12.41 5.95 -0.18
CA ALA A 156 -12.24 7.09 -1.06
C ALA A 156 -13.39 8.08 -0.89
N LEU A 157 -13.05 9.35 -1.04
CA LEU A 157 -13.97 10.47 -1.02
C LEU A 157 -14.00 11.16 -2.38
N PHE A 158 -15.21 11.56 -2.78
CA PHE A 158 -15.44 12.49 -3.87
C PHE A 158 -15.52 13.88 -3.27
N ILE A 159 -14.49 14.69 -3.45
CA ILE A 159 -14.39 16.03 -2.88
C ILE A 159 -14.71 17.06 -3.95
N ALA A 160 -15.81 17.79 -3.75
CA ALA A 160 -16.16 18.93 -4.58
C ALA A 160 -15.53 20.21 -4.02
N GLY A 161 -15.00 21.04 -4.93
CA GLY A 161 -14.20 22.21 -4.63
C GLY A 161 -14.97 23.52 -4.58
N PRO A 162 -14.21 24.65 -4.54
CA PRO A 162 -14.78 25.99 -4.37
C PRO A 162 -15.42 26.57 -5.64
N SER A 163 -15.39 25.88 -6.79
CA SER A 163 -16.07 26.33 -7.99
C SER A 163 -17.60 26.39 -7.80
N ASP A 164 -18.28 27.19 -8.61
CA ASP A 164 -19.74 27.30 -8.57
C ASP A 164 -20.42 25.94 -8.71
N LYS A 165 -19.89 25.08 -9.61
CA LYS A 165 -20.43 23.73 -9.82
C LYS A 165 -20.13 22.81 -8.62
N GLY A 166 -18.92 22.86 -8.09
CA GLY A 166 -18.57 22.11 -6.89
C GLY A 166 -19.49 22.45 -5.71
N GLN A 167 -19.71 23.73 -5.46
CA GLN A 167 -20.58 24.20 -4.37
C GLN A 167 -22.07 23.88 -4.60
N GLU A 168 -22.54 23.84 -5.86
CA GLU A 168 -23.87 23.35 -6.21
C GLU A 168 -24.05 21.88 -5.77
N LEU A 169 -23.08 21.01 -6.08
CA LEU A 169 -23.12 19.60 -5.72
C LEU A 169 -23.13 19.41 -4.18
N VAL A 170 -22.23 20.13 -3.47
CA VAL A 170 -22.16 20.10 -2.00
C VAL A 170 -23.49 20.52 -1.39
N LYS A 171 -24.12 21.57 -1.91
CA LYS A 171 -25.40 22.06 -1.42
C LYS A 171 -26.51 21.02 -1.55
N LYS A 172 -26.60 20.30 -2.67
CA LYS A 172 -27.56 19.21 -2.88
C LYS A 172 -27.38 18.11 -1.84
N VAL A 173 -26.14 17.61 -1.68
CA VAL A 173 -25.81 16.57 -0.70
C VAL A 173 -26.16 17.01 0.72
N ASN A 174 -25.81 18.24 1.10
CA ASN A 174 -26.12 18.77 2.42
C ASN A 174 -27.64 18.94 2.67
N ALA A 175 -28.40 19.16 1.61
CA ALA A 175 -29.87 19.18 1.68
C ALA A 175 -30.48 17.77 1.78
N GLY A 176 -29.67 16.71 1.61
CA GLY A 176 -30.14 15.32 1.57
C GLY A 176 -30.73 14.92 0.22
N GLU A 177 -30.43 15.67 -0.83
CA GLU A 177 -30.83 15.35 -2.20
C GLU A 177 -29.85 14.34 -2.80
N GLU A 178 -30.35 13.35 -3.52
CA GLU A 178 -29.51 12.44 -4.29
C GLU A 178 -28.99 13.14 -5.56
N LEU A 179 -27.69 12.99 -5.83
CA LEU A 179 -27.12 13.51 -7.06
C LEU A 179 -27.53 12.61 -8.23
N THR A 180 -27.89 13.25 -9.33
CA THR A 180 -28.18 12.55 -10.59
C THR A 180 -26.87 12.35 -11.38
N TRP A 181 -26.89 11.43 -12.36
CA TRP A 181 -25.77 11.32 -13.29
C TRP A 181 -25.47 12.64 -14.01
N GLU A 182 -26.51 13.39 -14.39
CA GLU A 182 -26.34 14.68 -15.06
C GLU A 182 -25.63 15.72 -14.17
N ASP A 183 -25.87 15.69 -12.87
CA ASP A 183 -25.17 16.53 -11.91
C ASP A 183 -23.65 16.24 -11.93
N LEU A 184 -23.27 14.96 -11.94
CA LEU A 184 -21.89 14.51 -11.93
C LEU A 184 -21.22 14.70 -13.30
N ASP A 185 -21.91 14.34 -14.39
CA ASP A 185 -21.41 14.40 -15.75
C ASP A 185 -21.21 15.85 -16.25
N SER A 186 -21.85 16.82 -15.63
CA SER A 186 -21.66 18.24 -15.95
C SER A 186 -20.47 18.88 -15.20
N ALA A 187 -19.85 18.19 -14.28
CA ALA A 187 -18.66 18.64 -13.55
C ALA A 187 -17.36 18.23 -14.25
N ASN A 188 -16.27 18.98 -14.00
CA ASN A 188 -14.92 18.63 -14.40
C ASN A 188 -14.25 17.84 -13.27
N TRP A 189 -13.68 16.68 -13.60
CA TRP A 189 -13.14 15.76 -12.62
C TRP A 189 -11.63 15.66 -12.68
N SER A 190 -10.98 15.49 -11.54
CA SER A 190 -9.61 15.02 -11.44
C SER A 190 -9.58 13.61 -10.86
N VAL A 191 -8.91 12.71 -11.55
CA VAL A 191 -8.72 11.30 -11.16
C VAL A 191 -7.24 10.96 -11.17
N MET A 192 -6.85 9.84 -10.56
CA MET A 192 -5.50 9.29 -10.62
C MET A 192 -5.38 8.23 -11.73
N GLY A 193 -4.24 7.57 -11.82
CA GLY A 193 -4.04 6.43 -12.71
C GLY A 193 -4.98 5.26 -12.40
N THR A 194 -5.24 4.43 -13.39
CA THR A 194 -6.26 3.36 -13.34
C THR A 194 -6.01 2.27 -12.30
N SER A 195 -4.78 2.11 -11.82
CA SER A 195 -4.43 1.19 -10.74
C SER A 195 -4.52 1.81 -9.33
N SER A 196 -4.88 3.10 -9.22
CA SER A 196 -5.05 3.77 -7.93
C SER A 196 -6.39 3.42 -7.28
N PRO A 197 -6.41 2.72 -6.12
CA PRO A 197 -7.67 2.34 -5.48
C PRO A 197 -8.57 3.53 -5.19
N ALA A 198 -8.10 4.52 -4.40
CA ALA A 198 -8.90 5.66 -3.99
C ALA A 198 -9.05 6.73 -5.08
N GLY A 199 -8.10 6.80 -6.02
CA GLY A 199 -8.11 7.82 -7.06
C GLY A 199 -8.81 7.41 -8.35
N TYR A 200 -9.16 6.13 -8.49
CA TYR A 200 -9.80 5.62 -9.72
C TYR A 200 -10.72 4.43 -9.49
N ILE A 201 -10.22 3.30 -8.95
CA ILE A 201 -10.91 2.00 -8.98
C ILE A 201 -12.22 2.05 -8.19
N TYR A 202 -12.14 2.34 -6.89
CA TYR A 202 -13.33 2.38 -6.04
C TYR A 202 -14.28 3.53 -6.39
N PRO A 203 -13.82 4.72 -6.80
CA PRO A 203 -14.67 5.71 -7.45
C PRO A 203 -15.40 5.21 -8.69
N ALA A 204 -14.74 4.45 -9.58
CA ALA A 204 -15.39 3.90 -10.76
C ALA A 204 -16.44 2.86 -10.39
N LEU A 205 -16.15 1.99 -9.41
CA LEU A 205 -17.13 1.03 -8.88
C LEU A 205 -18.34 1.74 -8.25
N TRP A 206 -18.08 2.78 -7.46
CA TRP A 206 -19.16 3.57 -6.86
C TRP A 206 -20.08 4.20 -7.92
N LEU A 207 -19.50 4.78 -8.98
CA LEU A 207 -20.29 5.31 -10.10
C LEU A 207 -21.06 4.20 -10.82
N GLN A 208 -20.46 3.02 -11.00
CA GLN A 208 -21.11 1.86 -11.63
C GLN A 208 -22.30 1.38 -10.80
N ASP A 209 -22.14 1.27 -9.48
CA ASP A 209 -23.19 0.78 -8.58
C ASP A 209 -24.38 1.75 -8.50
N HIS A 210 -24.10 3.05 -8.51
CA HIS A 210 -25.16 4.06 -8.33
C HIS A 210 -25.83 4.46 -9.64
N TYR A 211 -25.09 4.46 -10.76
CA TYR A 211 -25.56 5.04 -12.02
C TYR A 211 -25.45 4.08 -13.22
N GLY A 212 -24.85 2.89 -13.06
CA GLY A 212 -24.57 1.98 -14.15
C GLY A 212 -23.54 2.54 -15.16
N LYS A 213 -22.67 3.44 -14.71
CA LYS A 213 -21.70 4.19 -15.54
C LYS A 213 -20.36 4.31 -14.80
N GLY A 214 -19.25 4.44 -15.57
CA GLY A 214 -17.91 4.57 -15.03
C GLY A 214 -17.29 5.95 -15.22
N ILE A 215 -16.04 6.10 -14.77
CA ILE A 215 -15.25 7.33 -14.98
C ILE A 215 -15.09 7.66 -16.47
N SER A 216 -14.97 6.63 -17.33
CA SER A 216 -14.86 6.80 -18.78
C SER A 216 -16.11 7.38 -19.44
N ASP A 217 -17.27 7.32 -18.78
CA ASP A 217 -18.53 7.88 -19.26
C ASP A 217 -18.69 9.38 -18.92
N LEU A 218 -17.81 9.91 -18.06
CA LEU A 218 -17.82 11.34 -17.71
C LEU A 218 -17.32 12.17 -18.88
N LYS A 219 -18.02 13.27 -19.19
CA LYS A 219 -17.65 14.21 -20.28
C LYS A 219 -16.29 14.85 -20.07
N SER A 220 -15.88 15.06 -18.83
CA SER A 220 -14.66 15.77 -18.50
C SER A 220 -14.00 15.14 -17.28
N ALA A 221 -13.04 14.24 -17.50
CA ALA A 221 -12.18 13.68 -16.47
C ALA A 221 -10.71 13.80 -16.93
N VAL A 222 -9.87 14.40 -16.10
CA VAL A 222 -8.44 14.54 -16.36
C VAL A 222 -7.66 13.73 -15.36
N GLN A 223 -6.65 13.00 -15.81
CA GLN A 223 -5.72 12.33 -14.95
C GLN A 223 -4.71 13.32 -14.37
N SER A 224 -4.48 13.26 -13.08
CA SER A 224 -3.42 13.99 -12.38
C SER A 224 -2.29 13.04 -12.00
N ASP A 225 -1.05 13.56 -12.02
CA ASP A 225 0.14 12.76 -11.74
C ASP A 225 0.35 12.53 -10.23
N SER A 226 -0.20 13.42 -9.40
CA SER A 226 -0.14 13.33 -7.94
C SER A 226 -1.40 13.94 -7.30
N TYR A 227 -1.68 13.59 -6.05
CA TYR A 227 -2.76 14.24 -5.30
C TYR A 227 -2.48 15.73 -5.06
N ALA A 228 -1.22 16.15 -4.93
CA ALA A 228 -0.86 17.57 -4.85
C ALA A 228 -1.32 18.34 -6.09
N SER A 229 -1.04 17.79 -7.27
CA SER A 229 -1.50 18.34 -8.55
C SER A 229 -3.03 18.37 -8.64
N ALA A 230 -3.71 17.31 -8.16
CA ALA A 230 -5.17 17.25 -8.14
C ALA A 230 -5.78 18.32 -7.22
N PHE A 231 -5.26 18.50 -6.01
CA PHE A 231 -5.70 19.55 -5.08
C PHE A 231 -5.41 20.97 -5.59
N ALA A 232 -4.27 21.18 -6.27
CA ALA A 232 -3.97 22.47 -6.89
C ALA A 232 -4.99 22.81 -8.00
N ARG A 233 -5.38 21.82 -8.81
CA ARG A 233 -6.44 21.98 -9.84
C ARG A 233 -7.80 22.29 -9.21
N LEU A 234 -8.14 21.59 -8.11
CA LEU A 234 -9.38 21.82 -7.36
C LEU A 234 -9.42 23.24 -6.78
N ALA A 235 -8.34 23.65 -6.11
CA ALA A 235 -8.23 24.97 -5.48
C ALA A 235 -8.34 26.11 -6.49
N SER A 236 -7.77 25.94 -7.71
CA SER A 236 -7.82 26.92 -8.78
C SER A 236 -9.15 26.91 -9.58
N GLY A 237 -10.03 25.97 -9.33
CA GLY A 237 -11.27 25.80 -10.09
C GLY A 237 -11.09 25.24 -11.50
N GLN A 238 -9.93 24.65 -11.82
CA GLN A 238 -9.73 23.93 -13.08
C GLN A 238 -10.54 22.63 -13.12
N VAL A 239 -10.79 22.03 -11.97
CA VAL A 239 -11.70 20.92 -11.80
C VAL A 239 -12.71 21.24 -10.68
N ASP A 240 -13.89 20.64 -10.76
CA ASP A 240 -14.97 20.84 -9.82
C ASP A 240 -14.97 19.77 -8.73
N VAL A 241 -14.50 18.57 -9.08
CA VAL A 241 -14.47 17.39 -8.22
C VAL A 241 -13.12 16.69 -8.37
N LEU A 242 -12.56 16.21 -7.25
CA LEU A 242 -11.47 15.25 -7.25
C LEU A 242 -11.86 14.00 -6.46
N VAL A 243 -11.25 12.87 -6.79
CA VAL A 243 -11.38 11.63 -6.02
C VAL A 243 -10.07 11.29 -5.32
N THR A 244 -10.14 10.95 -4.04
CA THR A 244 -8.96 10.78 -3.19
C THR A 244 -9.25 9.88 -1.99
N TYR A 245 -8.21 9.50 -1.26
CA TYR A 245 -8.34 8.78 0.02
C TYR A 245 -8.95 9.66 1.13
N ALA A 246 -9.64 9.05 2.08
CA ALA A 246 -10.19 9.72 3.26
C ALA A 246 -9.13 9.87 4.37
N ASP A 247 -9.00 10.96 5.07
CA ASP A 247 -9.47 12.26 4.62
C ASP A 247 -8.26 13.10 4.19
N ALA A 248 -7.98 13.10 2.89
CA ALA A 248 -6.83 13.79 2.32
C ALA A 248 -6.83 15.30 2.60
N ARG A 249 -7.99 15.90 2.94
CA ARG A 249 -8.06 17.30 3.31
C ARG A 249 -7.13 17.64 4.50
N ARG A 250 -6.87 16.66 5.38
CA ARG A 250 -5.94 16.83 6.52
C ARG A 250 -4.51 17.10 6.03
N ASP A 251 -4.06 16.34 5.03
CA ASP A 251 -2.69 16.43 4.51
C ASP A 251 -2.47 17.72 3.70
N TYR A 252 -3.56 18.29 3.16
CA TYR A 252 -3.51 19.48 2.32
C TYR A 252 -4.05 20.75 3.00
N ALA A 253 -4.47 20.69 4.27
CA ALA A 253 -5.09 21.82 4.97
C ALA A 253 -4.16 23.05 5.06
N GLU A 254 -2.89 22.86 5.40
CA GLU A 254 -1.92 23.94 5.44
C GLU A 254 -1.57 24.45 4.04
N ARG A 255 -1.33 23.53 3.10
CA ARG A 255 -0.98 23.82 1.69
C ARG A 255 -2.12 24.53 0.96
N TRP A 256 -3.36 24.32 1.38
CA TRP A 256 -4.55 24.99 0.82
C TRP A 256 -4.41 26.51 0.85
N ASN A 257 -3.94 27.04 1.97
CA ASN A 257 -3.73 28.48 2.13
C ASN A 257 -2.33 28.93 1.66
N THR A 258 -1.27 28.16 1.99
CA THR A 258 0.11 28.60 1.77
C THR A 258 0.59 28.43 0.33
N GLU A 259 0.20 27.34 -0.33
CA GLU A 259 0.66 27.03 -1.68
C GLU A 259 -0.44 27.26 -2.74
N PHE A 260 -1.69 26.89 -2.43
CA PHE A 260 -2.80 27.01 -3.40
C PHE A 260 -3.53 28.36 -3.30
N SER A 261 -3.06 29.25 -2.43
CA SER A 261 -3.50 30.66 -2.33
C SER A 261 -4.99 30.83 -2.04
N ARG A 262 -5.57 29.91 -1.25
CA ARG A 262 -6.96 30.03 -0.81
C ARG A 262 -7.05 30.86 0.47
N GLU A 263 -8.13 31.64 0.63
CA GLU A 263 -8.36 32.49 1.82
C GLU A 263 -9.14 31.74 2.91
N GLY A 264 -10.11 30.90 2.52
CA GLY A 264 -10.89 30.07 3.44
C GLY A 264 -10.18 28.78 3.79
N SER A 265 -10.67 28.06 4.79
CA SER A 265 -10.16 26.74 5.13
C SER A 265 -10.63 25.69 4.10
N ILE A 266 -9.87 24.64 3.91
CA ILE A 266 -10.24 23.52 3.03
C ILE A 266 -11.57 22.88 3.48
N TRP A 267 -11.87 22.90 4.78
CA TRP A 267 -13.09 22.34 5.36
C TRP A 267 -14.34 23.14 5.06
N GLU A 268 -14.18 24.46 4.87
CA GLU A 268 -15.28 25.39 4.53
C GLU A 268 -15.47 25.51 3.02
N GLU A 269 -14.39 25.44 2.25
CA GLU A 269 -14.42 25.66 0.80
C GLU A 269 -14.63 24.37 0.00
N THR A 270 -14.54 23.19 0.64
CA THR A 270 -14.79 21.90 -0.01
C THR A 270 -15.87 21.10 0.72
N GLY A 271 -16.48 20.16 0.01
CA GLY A 271 -17.41 19.21 0.60
C GLY A 271 -17.34 17.85 -0.06
N VAL A 272 -17.66 16.82 0.71
CA VAL A 272 -17.76 15.45 0.24
C VAL A 272 -19.10 15.23 -0.41
N ILE A 273 -19.11 14.67 -1.62
CA ILE A 273 -20.31 14.40 -2.41
C ILE A 273 -20.54 12.91 -2.68
N GLY A 274 -19.58 12.07 -2.33
CA GLY A 274 -19.68 10.63 -2.42
C GLY A 274 -18.61 9.95 -1.56
N VAL A 275 -18.90 8.74 -1.11
CA VAL A 275 -18.02 7.92 -0.26
C VAL A 275 -18.07 6.48 -0.75
N THR A 276 -16.91 5.85 -0.92
CA THR A 276 -16.84 4.47 -1.41
C THR A 276 -16.96 3.44 -0.27
N ALA A 277 -17.09 2.17 -0.65
CA ALA A 277 -16.82 1.05 0.23
C ALA A 277 -15.38 1.11 0.79
N PRO A 278 -15.08 0.42 1.92
CA PRO A 278 -13.73 0.36 2.48
C PRO A 278 -12.71 -0.25 1.51
N ILE A 279 -11.53 0.33 1.48
CA ILE A 279 -10.36 -0.06 0.68
C ILE A 279 -9.29 -0.56 1.65
N TYR A 280 -8.71 -1.73 1.40
CA TYR A 280 -7.57 -2.20 2.17
C TYR A 280 -6.35 -1.29 1.98
N ASN A 281 -5.56 -1.13 3.05
CA ASN A 281 -4.36 -0.30 3.01
C ASN A 281 -3.27 -0.87 2.09
N ASP A 282 -2.26 -0.03 1.83
CA ASP A 282 -1.12 -0.36 0.99
C ASP A 282 -0.37 -1.59 1.51
N THR A 283 0.26 -2.31 0.60
CA THR A 283 1.04 -3.50 0.89
C THR A 283 2.52 -3.18 1.02
N ILE A 284 3.23 -4.02 1.79
CA ILE A 284 4.62 -4.34 1.48
C ILE A 284 4.59 -5.69 0.78
N SER A 285 5.01 -5.69 -0.48
CA SER A 285 5.06 -6.87 -1.32
C SER A 285 6.50 -7.18 -1.73
N VAL A 286 6.82 -8.45 -1.89
CA VAL A 286 8.14 -8.90 -2.32
C VAL A 286 8.04 -9.61 -3.67
N SER A 287 9.13 -9.59 -4.43
CA SER A 287 9.21 -10.28 -5.71
C SER A 287 9.37 -11.79 -5.49
N LYS A 288 8.52 -12.60 -6.14
CA LYS A 288 8.69 -14.06 -6.22
C LYS A 288 9.83 -14.46 -7.17
N ASN A 289 10.27 -13.53 -8.01
CA ASN A 289 11.30 -13.74 -9.04
C ASN A 289 12.65 -13.12 -8.68
N SER A 290 12.79 -12.51 -7.49
CA SER A 290 14.06 -12.01 -6.99
C SER A 290 14.97 -13.18 -6.57
N GLU A 291 16.24 -13.15 -7.00
CA GLU A 291 17.23 -14.19 -6.71
C GLU A 291 17.58 -14.30 -5.22
N ILE A 292 17.34 -13.21 -4.45
CA ILE A 292 17.67 -13.20 -3.01
C ILE A 292 16.47 -13.59 -2.13
N MET A 293 15.25 -13.64 -2.70
CA MET A 293 14.03 -13.80 -1.92
C MET A 293 13.76 -15.28 -1.62
N ASP A 294 13.86 -15.63 -0.35
CA ASP A 294 13.48 -16.94 0.19
C ASP A 294 12.55 -16.77 1.41
N ALA A 295 11.96 -17.85 1.88
CA ALA A 295 11.03 -17.83 3.00
C ALA A 295 11.63 -17.24 4.30
N ASP A 296 12.93 -17.45 4.54
CA ASP A 296 13.62 -16.95 5.71
C ASP A 296 13.81 -15.42 5.61
N LEU A 297 14.18 -14.92 4.42
CA LEU A 297 14.31 -13.48 4.18
C LEU A 297 12.94 -12.78 4.24
N ILE A 298 11.89 -13.40 3.71
CA ILE A 298 10.51 -12.90 3.83
C ILE A 298 10.14 -12.72 5.31
N ALA A 299 10.36 -13.74 6.14
CA ALA A 299 10.08 -13.65 7.58
C ALA A 299 10.93 -12.56 8.26
N ALA A 300 12.20 -12.43 7.87
CA ALA A 300 13.08 -11.38 8.40
C ALA A 300 12.61 -9.98 7.99
N LEU A 301 12.18 -9.78 6.74
CA LEU A 301 11.62 -8.53 6.24
C LEU A 301 10.32 -8.17 6.95
N GLN A 302 9.41 -9.14 7.15
CA GLN A 302 8.18 -8.92 7.92
C GLN A 302 8.51 -8.37 9.31
N GLN A 303 9.42 -9.04 10.03
CA GLN A 303 9.80 -8.62 11.38
C GLN A 303 10.51 -7.26 11.35
N ALA A 304 11.39 -7.02 10.38
CA ALA A 304 12.11 -5.75 10.24
C ALA A 304 11.16 -4.57 10.05
N PHE A 305 10.23 -4.64 9.11
CA PHE A 305 9.27 -3.56 8.87
C PHE A 305 8.31 -3.36 10.05
N ILE A 306 7.84 -4.43 10.69
CA ILE A 306 7.00 -4.33 11.90
C ILE A 306 7.78 -3.63 13.03
N ASN A 307 9.04 -4.00 13.26
CA ASN A 307 9.86 -3.40 14.29
C ASN A 307 10.12 -1.90 13.98
N ILE A 308 10.47 -1.57 12.73
CA ILE A 308 10.67 -0.18 12.29
C ILE A 308 9.40 0.63 12.55
N GLY A 309 8.24 0.15 12.09
CA GLY A 309 6.95 0.82 12.28
C GLY A 309 6.54 1.01 13.74
N ASN A 310 7.15 0.30 14.68
CA ASN A 310 6.91 0.43 16.12
C ASN A 310 7.86 1.40 16.82
N THR A 311 8.85 1.99 16.11
CA THR A 311 9.76 3.02 16.66
C THR A 311 9.29 4.41 16.26
N ASP A 312 9.59 5.43 17.09
CA ASP A 312 9.25 6.82 16.78
C ASP A 312 9.94 7.27 15.48
N ALA A 313 11.22 6.96 15.31
CA ALA A 313 11.97 7.31 14.10
C ALA A 313 11.44 6.59 12.85
N GLY A 314 11.03 5.32 12.98
CA GLY A 314 10.42 4.57 11.87
C GLY A 314 9.05 5.13 11.48
N LYS A 315 8.23 5.54 12.45
CA LYS A 315 6.94 6.19 12.20
C LYS A 315 7.09 7.50 11.43
N GLU A 316 8.11 8.30 11.73
CA GLU A 316 8.40 9.52 10.97
C GLU A 316 8.67 9.21 9.47
N VAL A 317 9.37 8.11 9.19
CA VAL A 317 9.68 7.69 7.82
C VAL A 317 8.44 7.17 7.08
N ILE A 318 7.68 6.26 7.71
CA ILE A 318 6.53 5.63 7.04
C ILE A 318 5.31 6.56 6.94
N ALA A 319 5.30 7.66 7.69
CA ALA A 319 4.25 8.67 7.66
C ALA A 319 4.12 9.35 6.29
N ILE A 320 5.12 9.26 5.40
CA ILE A 320 5.04 9.79 4.03
C ILE A 320 3.84 9.22 3.26
N TYR A 321 3.41 7.98 3.58
CA TYR A 321 2.21 7.35 3.05
C TYR A 321 1.04 7.31 4.04
N SER A 322 1.11 8.12 5.11
CA SER A 322 0.13 8.08 6.22
C SER A 322 0.07 6.71 6.89
N HIS A 323 1.15 5.92 6.83
CA HIS A 323 1.27 4.67 7.56
C HIS A 323 1.65 4.92 9.02
N ASN A 324 1.13 4.11 9.92
CA ASN A 324 1.44 4.17 11.36
C ASN A 324 2.08 2.87 11.89
N GLY A 325 2.08 1.84 11.09
CA GLY A 325 2.68 0.55 11.38
C GLY A 325 2.33 -0.48 10.31
N TYR A 326 2.63 -1.74 10.62
CA TYR A 326 2.40 -2.85 9.70
C TYR A 326 1.85 -4.06 10.43
N GLN A 327 1.00 -4.85 9.75
CA GLN A 327 0.51 -6.16 10.18
C GLN A 327 0.77 -7.19 9.08
N VAL A 328 0.98 -8.46 9.48
CA VAL A 328 1.12 -9.55 8.51
C VAL A 328 -0.14 -9.65 7.67
N ALA A 329 0.03 -9.75 6.37
CA ALA A 329 -1.04 -9.88 5.39
C ALA A 329 -0.85 -11.14 4.54
N GLN A 330 -1.94 -11.58 3.95
CA GLN A 330 -2.00 -12.72 3.05
C GLN A 330 -2.68 -12.31 1.74
N ALA A 331 -2.41 -13.04 0.67
CA ALA A 331 -3.01 -12.81 -0.63
C ALA A 331 -4.55 -12.73 -0.59
N SER A 332 -5.20 -13.56 0.24
CA SER A 332 -6.66 -13.58 0.40
C SER A 332 -7.26 -12.30 1.01
N ASP A 333 -6.47 -11.49 1.71
CA ASP A 333 -6.93 -10.22 2.28
C ASP A 333 -7.28 -9.21 1.17
N TYR A 334 -6.74 -9.41 -0.04
CA TYR A 334 -6.92 -8.57 -1.22
C TYR A 334 -7.87 -9.16 -2.28
N ASP A 335 -8.68 -10.17 -1.93
CA ASP A 335 -9.63 -10.79 -2.89
C ASP A 335 -10.69 -9.79 -3.39
N ASN A 336 -11.15 -8.86 -2.54
CA ASN A 336 -12.06 -7.80 -2.97
C ASN A 336 -11.39 -6.85 -3.97
N GLU A 337 -10.10 -6.57 -3.80
CA GLU A 337 -9.33 -5.74 -4.71
C GLU A 337 -9.16 -6.43 -6.08
N ARG A 338 -8.91 -7.77 -6.09
CA ARG A 338 -8.89 -8.55 -7.34
C ARG A 338 -10.23 -8.49 -8.06
N ALA A 339 -11.34 -8.65 -7.32
CA ALA A 339 -12.67 -8.54 -7.90
C ALA A 339 -12.92 -7.15 -8.49
N ALA A 340 -12.47 -6.11 -7.80
CA ALA A 340 -12.57 -4.72 -8.24
C ALA A 340 -11.78 -4.47 -9.53
N GLN A 341 -10.52 -4.87 -9.58
CA GLN A 341 -9.66 -4.73 -10.76
C GLN A 341 -10.22 -5.50 -11.96
N LYS A 342 -10.69 -6.72 -11.73
CA LYS A 342 -11.30 -7.52 -12.79
C LYS A 342 -12.53 -6.83 -13.39
N LEU A 343 -13.40 -6.27 -12.55
CA LEU A 343 -14.59 -5.54 -13.03
C LEU A 343 -14.19 -4.32 -13.87
N ILE A 344 -13.19 -3.55 -13.44
CA ILE A 344 -12.68 -2.41 -14.21
C ILE A 344 -12.15 -2.83 -15.58
N GLN A 345 -11.39 -3.93 -15.64
CA GLN A 345 -10.88 -4.46 -16.91
C GLN A 345 -12.03 -4.89 -17.84
N GLU A 346 -13.06 -5.56 -17.30
CA GLU A 346 -14.24 -5.98 -18.05
C GLU A 346 -15.01 -4.77 -18.59
N LEU A 347 -15.20 -3.72 -17.78
CA LEU A 347 -15.88 -2.50 -18.19
C LEU A 347 -15.07 -1.74 -19.26
N SER A 348 -13.75 -1.70 -19.15
CA SER A 348 -12.87 -1.04 -20.12
C SER A 348 -12.84 -1.78 -21.47
N ALA A 349 -12.95 -3.11 -21.47
CA ALA A 349 -12.97 -3.93 -22.68
C ALA A 349 -14.33 -3.89 -23.40
N ALA A 350 -15.40 -3.49 -22.72
CA ALA A 350 -16.76 -3.41 -23.29
C ALA A 350 -17.06 -2.08 -23.99
N ASN A 351 -16.21 -1.06 -23.81
CA ASN A 351 -16.27 0.27 -24.43
C ASN A 351 -15.28 0.41 -25.58
#